data_09f1d58d70282a43e92b10546f4651b9
#
_entry.id   09f1d58d70282a43e92b10546f4651b9
#
_cell.length_a   1.000
_cell.length_b   1.000
_cell.length_c   1.000
_cell.angle_alpha   90.00
_cell.angle_beta   90.00
_cell.angle_gamma   90.00
#
_symmetry.space_group_name_H-M   'P 1'
#
loop_
_entity.id
_entity.type
_entity.pdbx_description
1 polymer ?
#
loop_
_entity_poly.entity_id
_entity_poly.type
_entity_poly.pdbx_seq_one_letter_code
_entity_poly.pdbx_strand_id
1 'polypeptide(L)'
;MERSTRRILTGVGVGLPLMALGARLWSSQGTTPPIQEGRGGGLSDGIASLEPVRLGGVDQWLLMRGRSIHNPLLLFLSGGPGGSEMAWVRHFNAELEEHFVVVQWDQRGAAKSYAALKDRDALTLDQFVSDASELLELLTTRFSQDKVFLVGHSWGSILGVLLAQRRPERIHAYVGTGQQVNFLENDTVSHLRAYELAMRYDDNQALAKLASIGPPPYTGPDMAKRYMTLMSLASRHAGRRSIVPELLSSILKAPEYSLRDKVHLFLGLRDTFPLVYPQLAGLDLAAQVPRLEVPVWFLLGREDYVTPSEIAARYLEQMEAPSKTLIWFEHSGHTPQFEEPEKFNRVLIQQVQAMAETRSEVLLH
;
A
#
# COMPACT_ATOMS: atom_id res chain seq x y z
N MET A 1 38.46 -44.18 -31.34
CA MET A 1 38.57 -42.99 -30.40
C MET A 1 37.89 -41.78 -31.01
N GLU A 2 36.59 -41.85 -31.33
CA GLU A 2 35.84 -40.75 -31.94
C GLU A 2 34.33 -40.84 -31.61
N ARG A 3 33.95 -40.66 -30.38
CA ARG A 3 32.53 -40.52 -29.98
C ARG A 3 32.28 -39.61 -28.76
N SER A 4 33.30 -38.89 -28.28
CA SER A 4 33.15 -38.14 -27.03
C SER A 4 33.03 -36.62 -27.21
N THR A 5 33.31 -36.06 -28.40
CA THR A 5 33.44 -34.57 -28.59
C THR A 5 32.15 -33.90 -29.09
N ARG A 6 31.11 -34.65 -29.50
CA ARG A 6 29.89 -34.04 -30.10
C ARG A 6 28.78 -33.71 -29.11
N ARG A 7 28.85 -34.11 -27.82
CA ARG A 7 27.79 -33.85 -26.83
C ARG A 7 27.98 -32.61 -25.99
N ILE A 8 29.18 -32.01 -26.03
CA ILE A 8 29.47 -30.78 -25.23
C ILE A 8 29.04 -29.49 -25.94
N LEU A 9 29.01 -29.48 -27.28
CA LEU A 9 28.69 -28.27 -28.07
C LEU A 9 27.19 -27.95 -28.17
N THR A 10 26.26 -28.89 -27.90
CA THR A 10 24.82 -28.65 -27.93
C THR A 10 24.28 -28.02 -26.63
N GLY A 11 24.97 -28.13 -25.51
CA GLY A 11 24.56 -27.53 -24.23
C GLY A 11 24.90 -26.04 -24.11
N VAL A 12 25.94 -25.59 -24.79
CA VAL A 12 26.41 -24.18 -24.74
C VAL A 12 25.54 -23.27 -25.63
N GLY A 13 24.98 -23.82 -26.72
CA GLY A 13 24.21 -23.03 -27.69
C GLY A 13 22.81 -22.58 -27.18
N VAL A 14 22.21 -23.28 -26.21
CA VAL A 14 20.89 -22.93 -25.65
C VAL A 14 21.04 -22.11 -24.36
N GLY A 15 22.11 -22.25 -23.62
CA GLY A 15 22.36 -21.53 -22.37
C GLY A 15 22.59 -20.02 -22.55
N LEU A 16 23.34 -19.63 -23.58
CA LEU A 16 23.66 -18.21 -23.87
C LEU A 16 22.41 -17.36 -24.19
N PRO A 17 21.48 -17.77 -25.09
CA PRO A 17 20.27 -17.01 -25.35
C PRO A 17 19.32 -16.96 -24.16
N LEU A 18 19.26 -18.01 -23.32
CA LEU A 18 18.47 -18.00 -22.08
C LEU A 18 19.07 -17.06 -21.04
N MET A 19 20.36 -17.02 -20.87
CA MET A 19 21.05 -16.05 -19.99
C MET A 19 20.88 -14.62 -20.48
N ALA A 20 21.00 -14.39 -21.80
CA ALA A 20 20.79 -13.06 -22.40
C ALA A 20 19.33 -12.59 -22.26
N LEU A 21 18.34 -13.50 -22.42
CA LEU A 21 16.95 -13.21 -22.20
C LEU A 21 16.67 -12.92 -20.71
N GLY A 22 17.22 -13.71 -19.81
CA GLY A 22 17.13 -13.51 -18.36
C GLY A 22 17.73 -12.15 -17.94
N ALA A 23 18.92 -11.80 -18.47
CA ALA A 23 19.56 -10.51 -18.22
C ALA A 23 18.73 -9.33 -18.75
N ARG A 24 18.15 -9.47 -19.94
CA ARG A 24 17.25 -8.46 -20.52
C ARG A 24 15.96 -8.28 -19.72
N LEU A 25 15.33 -9.35 -19.28
CA LEU A 25 14.14 -9.31 -18.42
C LEU A 25 14.48 -8.71 -17.04
N TRP A 26 15.67 -9.00 -16.52
CA TRP A 26 16.15 -8.43 -15.28
C TRP A 26 16.42 -6.92 -15.37
N SER A 27 16.99 -6.46 -16.48
CA SER A 27 17.36 -5.06 -16.70
C SER A 27 16.22 -4.19 -17.26
N SER A 28 15.08 -4.77 -17.64
CA SER A 28 13.92 -4.01 -18.10
C SER A 28 13.40 -3.10 -16.97
N GLN A 29 12.81 -1.96 -17.34
CA GLN A 29 12.25 -1.03 -16.35
C GLN A 29 10.77 -1.28 -16.06
N GLY A 30 10.15 -2.25 -16.73
CA GLY A 30 8.71 -2.40 -16.77
C GLY A 30 8.06 -1.30 -17.63
N THR A 31 6.79 -1.49 -17.93
CA THR A 31 5.99 -0.55 -18.74
C THR A 31 4.56 -0.59 -18.25
N THR A 32 3.82 0.53 -18.37
CA THR A 32 2.39 0.51 -18.15
C THR A 32 1.68 0.63 -19.50
N PRO A 33 0.69 -0.26 -19.79
CA PRO A 33 -0.04 -0.18 -21.06
C PRO A 33 -0.87 1.11 -21.12
N PRO A 34 -1.05 1.70 -22.31
CA PRO A 34 -1.91 2.88 -22.48
C PRO A 34 -3.36 2.55 -22.11
N ILE A 35 -4.09 3.56 -21.65
CA ILE A 35 -5.54 3.46 -21.48
C ILE A 35 -6.18 3.53 -22.87
N GLN A 36 -6.99 2.53 -23.21
CA GLN A 36 -7.59 2.41 -24.55
C GLN A 36 -9.03 2.94 -24.56
N GLU A 37 -9.39 3.68 -25.60
CA GLU A 37 -10.78 3.91 -25.97
C GLU A 37 -11.33 2.69 -26.71
N GLY A 38 -12.44 2.07 -26.24
CA GLY A 38 -13.21 0.88 -26.75
C GLY A 38 -12.66 0.33 -28.05
N ARG A 39 -12.21 0.31 -29.01
CA ARG A 39 -11.64 -0.43 -30.15
C ARG A 39 -10.34 0.20 -30.72
N GLY A 40 -9.37 0.51 -29.86
CA GLY A 40 -7.97 0.62 -30.34
C GLY A 40 -7.45 2.05 -30.59
N GLY A 41 -8.14 3.11 -30.17
CA GLY A 41 -7.58 4.47 -30.13
C GLY A 41 -7.04 4.82 -28.73
N GLY A 42 -5.88 5.47 -28.61
CA GLY A 42 -5.44 6.09 -27.34
C GLY A 42 -6.30 7.33 -27.05
N LEU A 43 -6.61 7.55 -25.77
CA LEU A 43 -7.31 8.77 -25.34
C LEU A 43 -6.36 9.97 -25.48
N SER A 44 -6.83 11.07 -26.10
CA SER A 44 -6.03 12.29 -26.29
C SER A 44 -5.61 12.93 -24.96
N ASP A 45 -6.47 12.82 -23.94
CA ASP A 45 -6.29 13.42 -22.61
C ASP A 45 -6.01 12.40 -21.52
N GLY A 46 -5.82 11.12 -21.88
CA GLY A 46 -5.51 10.06 -20.93
C GLY A 46 -4.05 10.10 -20.48
N ILE A 47 -3.80 9.60 -19.27
CA ILE A 47 -2.46 9.41 -18.73
C ILE A 47 -2.21 7.95 -18.37
N ALA A 48 -1.07 7.41 -18.80
CA ALA A 48 -0.51 6.13 -18.38
C ALA A 48 1.02 6.30 -18.29
N SER A 49 1.51 6.78 -17.15
CA SER A 49 2.93 7.08 -16.91
C SER A 49 3.48 6.21 -15.80
N LEU A 50 4.66 5.65 -16.02
CA LEU A 50 5.45 4.92 -15.03
C LEU A 50 6.86 5.52 -15.04
N GLU A 51 7.19 6.32 -14.04
CA GLU A 51 8.42 7.13 -14.05
C GLU A 51 9.01 7.33 -12.65
N PRO A 52 10.35 7.51 -12.57
CA PRO A 52 10.97 7.97 -11.34
C PRO A 52 10.77 9.47 -11.15
N VAL A 53 10.58 9.88 -9.91
CA VAL A 53 10.58 11.29 -9.49
C VAL A 53 11.55 11.47 -8.33
N ARG A 54 12.11 12.67 -8.19
CA ARG A 54 13.03 12.99 -7.11
C ARG A 54 12.24 13.44 -5.88
N LEU A 55 12.26 12.64 -4.79
CA LEU A 55 11.63 12.95 -3.50
C LEU A 55 12.62 12.70 -2.37
N GLY A 56 12.76 13.64 -1.45
CA GLY A 56 13.71 13.52 -0.34
C GLY A 56 15.12 13.18 -0.78
N GLY A 57 15.56 13.73 -1.90
CA GLY A 57 16.91 13.53 -2.42
C GLY A 57 17.19 12.19 -3.10
N VAL A 58 16.21 11.30 -3.29
CA VAL A 58 16.37 9.99 -3.96
C VAL A 58 15.29 9.79 -5.03
N ASP A 59 15.57 8.91 -6.00
CA ASP A 59 14.60 8.56 -7.02
C ASP A 59 13.59 7.56 -6.47
N GLN A 60 12.31 7.90 -6.57
CA GLN A 60 11.18 7.07 -6.18
C GLN A 60 10.19 6.96 -7.35
N TRP A 61 9.54 5.83 -7.50
CA TRP A 61 8.76 5.55 -8.69
C TRP A 61 7.28 5.83 -8.48
N LEU A 62 6.66 6.46 -9.47
CA LEU A 62 5.23 6.68 -9.54
C LEU A 62 4.63 5.94 -10.73
N LEU A 63 3.43 5.40 -10.53
CA LEU A 63 2.52 5.02 -11.58
C LEU A 63 1.34 5.99 -11.51
N MET A 64 1.08 6.69 -12.61
CA MET A 64 -0.05 7.62 -12.74
C MET A 64 -0.92 7.18 -13.91
N ARG A 65 -2.20 6.92 -13.62
CA ARG A 65 -3.14 6.43 -14.62
C ARG A 65 -4.50 7.07 -14.44
N GLY A 66 -5.09 7.50 -15.56
CA GLY A 66 -6.43 8.09 -15.57
C GLY A 66 -6.91 8.32 -16.99
N ARG A 67 -8.21 8.21 -17.19
CA ARG A 67 -8.84 8.39 -18.48
C ARG A 67 -8.76 9.84 -18.98
N SER A 68 -8.68 10.80 -18.05
CA SER A 68 -8.43 12.20 -18.34
C SER A 68 -7.47 12.78 -17.30
N ILE A 69 -6.49 13.57 -17.74
CA ILE A 69 -5.59 14.34 -16.84
C ILE A 69 -6.33 15.41 -16.04
N HIS A 70 -7.58 15.73 -16.41
CA HIS A 70 -8.45 16.68 -15.73
C HIS A 70 -9.26 16.05 -14.58
N ASN A 71 -9.29 14.72 -14.50
CA ASN A 71 -9.92 14.02 -13.40
C ASN A 71 -9.22 14.36 -12.07
N PRO A 72 -9.95 14.36 -10.93
CA PRO A 72 -9.35 14.60 -9.62
C PRO A 72 -8.20 13.63 -9.33
N LEU A 73 -7.20 14.10 -8.61
CA LEU A 73 -6.06 13.27 -8.19
C LEU A 73 -6.45 12.36 -7.03
N LEU A 74 -6.10 11.08 -7.11
CA LEU A 74 -6.28 10.08 -6.05
C LEU A 74 -4.93 9.43 -5.74
N LEU A 75 -4.33 9.79 -4.61
CA LEU A 75 -3.05 9.25 -4.17
C LEU A 75 -3.24 8.08 -3.21
N PHE A 76 -2.67 6.91 -3.56
CA PHE A 76 -2.60 5.74 -2.69
C PHE A 76 -1.25 5.68 -1.95
N LEU A 77 -1.31 5.58 -0.63
CA LEU A 77 -0.19 5.29 0.26
C LEU A 77 -0.25 3.82 0.65
N SER A 78 0.63 3.04 0.06
CA SER A 78 0.69 1.57 0.22
C SER A 78 1.03 1.13 1.64
N GLY A 79 0.60 -0.07 2.00
CA GLY A 79 1.02 -0.78 3.20
C GLY A 79 2.52 -1.12 3.18
N GLY A 80 3.06 -1.50 4.36
CA GLY A 80 4.49 -1.80 4.52
C GLY A 80 4.94 -1.57 5.96
N PRO A 81 6.04 -0.82 6.22
CA PRO A 81 6.93 -0.10 5.28
C PRO A 81 7.75 -1.03 4.37
N GLY A 82 8.10 -0.53 3.19
CA GLY A 82 8.85 -1.29 2.18
C GLY A 82 7.99 -2.19 1.29
N GLY A 83 6.67 -2.22 1.48
CA GLY A 83 5.71 -2.86 0.60
C GLY A 83 5.27 -1.95 -0.56
N SER A 84 4.65 -2.56 -1.58
CA SER A 84 3.98 -1.85 -2.66
C SER A 84 2.69 -2.56 -3.06
N GLU A 85 1.67 -1.78 -3.32
CA GLU A 85 0.33 -2.24 -3.73
C GLU A 85 0.01 -1.89 -5.20
N MET A 86 0.98 -1.33 -5.94
CA MET A 86 0.80 -0.86 -7.30
C MET A 86 0.15 -1.92 -8.21
N ALA A 87 0.65 -3.16 -8.18
CA ALA A 87 0.09 -4.26 -8.97
C ALA A 87 -1.33 -4.63 -8.54
N TRP A 88 -1.64 -4.50 -7.26
CA TRP A 88 -2.94 -4.85 -6.70
C TRP A 88 -3.99 -3.80 -7.02
N VAL A 89 -3.69 -2.52 -6.79
CA VAL A 89 -4.59 -1.42 -7.14
C VAL A 89 -4.88 -1.42 -8.65
N ARG A 90 -3.85 -1.69 -9.48
CA ARG A 90 -4.02 -1.86 -10.94
C ARG A 90 -4.97 -3.00 -11.30
N HIS A 91 -4.97 -4.08 -10.53
CA HIS A 91 -5.78 -5.27 -10.81
C HIS A 91 -7.21 -5.13 -10.28
N PHE A 92 -7.36 -4.71 -9.02
CA PHE A 92 -8.64 -4.73 -8.31
C PHE A 92 -9.41 -3.42 -8.43
N ASN A 93 -8.73 -2.29 -8.61
CA ASN A 93 -9.33 -0.97 -8.56
C ASN A 93 -9.17 -0.19 -9.88
N ALA A 94 -9.00 -0.89 -11.01
CA ALA A 94 -8.82 -0.26 -12.32
C ALA A 94 -10.00 0.66 -12.73
N GLU A 95 -11.22 0.41 -12.23
CA GLU A 95 -12.40 1.24 -12.44
C GLU A 95 -12.18 2.69 -11.97
N LEU A 96 -11.35 2.89 -10.93
CA LEU A 96 -11.04 4.23 -10.44
C LEU A 96 -10.34 5.11 -11.48
N GLU A 97 -9.64 4.51 -12.47
CA GLU A 97 -8.97 5.24 -13.56
C GLU A 97 -9.97 5.96 -14.51
N GLU A 98 -11.27 5.58 -14.48
CA GLU A 98 -12.32 6.28 -15.24
C GLU A 98 -12.68 7.62 -14.59
N HIS A 99 -12.52 7.75 -13.26
CA HIS A 99 -13.01 8.85 -12.45
C HIS A 99 -11.91 9.70 -11.85
N PHE A 100 -10.71 9.15 -11.71
CA PHE A 100 -9.55 9.80 -11.09
C PHE A 100 -8.30 9.67 -11.98
N VAL A 101 -7.33 10.55 -11.74
CA VAL A 101 -5.93 10.24 -11.99
C VAL A 101 -5.43 9.49 -10.76
N VAL A 102 -5.36 8.16 -10.87
CA VAL A 102 -4.91 7.28 -9.79
C VAL A 102 -3.38 7.31 -9.75
N VAL A 103 -2.85 7.77 -8.62
CA VAL A 103 -1.41 7.86 -8.39
C VAL A 103 -1.01 6.81 -7.36
N GLN A 104 -0.06 5.97 -7.73
CA GLN A 104 0.51 4.96 -6.87
C GLN A 104 2.00 5.21 -6.74
N TRP A 105 2.50 5.08 -5.53
CA TRP A 105 3.85 5.44 -5.17
C TRP A 105 4.58 4.25 -4.54
N ASP A 106 5.62 3.77 -5.23
CA ASP A 106 6.62 2.92 -4.61
C ASP A 106 7.48 3.78 -3.70
N GLN A 107 7.18 3.73 -2.42
CA GLN A 107 7.85 4.52 -1.40
C GLN A 107 9.33 4.14 -1.30
N ARG A 108 10.12 4.98 -0.68
CA ARG A 108 11.54 4.75 -0.33
C ARG A 108 11.76 3.32 0.20
N GLY A 109 12.63 2.56 -0.44
CA GLY A 109 12.93 1.17 -0.09
C GLY A 109 11.94 0.11 -0.60
N ALA A 110 10.85 0.49 -1.26
CA ALA A 110 9.85 -0.43 -1.79
C ALA A 110 10.06 -0.70 -3.29
N ALA A 111 9.86 -1.94 -3.71
CA ALA A 111 9.79 -2.39 -5.11
C ALA A 111 10.75 -1.67 -6.08
N LYS A 112 10.24 -0.84 -7.01
CA LYS A 112 11.05 -0.06 -7.98
C LYS A 112 11.95 0.96 -7.29
N SER A 113 11.55 1.46 -6.14
CA SER A 113 12.31 2.42 -5.31
C SER A 113 13.25 1.75 -4.30
N TYR A 114 13.47 0.43 -4.43
CA TYR A 114 14.35 -0.33 -3.53
C TYR A 114 15.78 0.24 -3.46
N ALA A 115 16.28 0.82 -4.54
CA ALA A 115 17.61 1.44 -4.57
C ALA A 115 17.76 2.63 -3.59
N ALA A 116 16.65 3.27 -3.19
CA ALA A 116 16.64 4.34 -2.18
C ALA A 116 16.99 3.84 -0.76
N LEU A 117 16.98 2.51 -0.54
CA LEU A 117 17.40 1.86 0.72
C LEU A 117 18.91 2.04 1.03
N LYS A 118 19.72 2.50 0.08
CA LYS A 118 21.15 2.76 0.30
C LYS A 118 21.38 3.81 1.39
N ASP A 119 20.50 4.76 1.52
CA ASP A 119 20.49 5.76 2.60
C ASP A 119 19.59 5.27 3.75
N ARG A 120 20.15 4.42 4.62
CA ARG A 120 19.40 3.82 5.72
C ARG A 120 19.06 4.82 6.82
N ASP A 121 19.87 5.85 7.01
CA ASP A 121 19.66 6.88 8.03
C ASP A 121 18.46 7.76 7.69
N ALA A 122 18.11 7.85 6.40
CA ALA A 122 16.93 8.54 5.92
C ALA A 122 15.63 7.69 5.97
N LEU A 123 15.68 6.45 6.51
CA LEU A 123 14.48 5.62 6.70
C LEU A 123 13.79 5.96 8.03
N THR A 124 13.36 7.20 8.17
CA THR A 124 12.62 7.68 9.34
C THR A 124 11.15 7.96 8.99
N LEU A 125 10.25 7.80 9.96
CA LEU A 125 8.83 8.14 9.77
C LEU A 125 8.67 9.58 9.24
N ASP A 126 9.42 10.53 9.79
CA ASP A 126 9.37 11.93 9.36
C ASP A 126 9.85 12.12 7.91
N GLN A 127 10.87 11.38 7.48
CA GLN A 127 11.32 11.43 6.09
C GLN A 127 10.26 10.88 5.12
N PHE A 128 9.55 9.80 5.47
CA PHE A 128 8.44 9.31 4.64
C PHE A 128 7.30 10.34 4.53
N VAL A 129 6.97 11.04 5.61
CA VAL A 129 5.96 12.11 5.59
C VAL A 129 6.46 13.32 4.80
N SER A 130 7.76 13.62 4.86
CA SER A 130 8.38 14.68 4.04
C SER A 130 8.35 14.34 2.55
N ASP A 131 8.73 13.11 2.18
CA ASP A 131 8.64 12.62 0.80
C ASP A 131 7.19 12.70 0.27
N ALA A 132 6.21 12.31 1.09
CA ALA A 132 4.80 12.42 0.76
C ALA A 132 4.34 13.87 0.58
N SER A 133 4.87 14.81 1.39
CA SER A 133 4.59 16.25 1.25
C SER A 133 5.17 16.82 -0.04
N GLU A 134 6.40 16.44 -0.40
CA GLU A 134 7.01 16.79 -1.69
C GLU A 134 6.21 16.21 -2.87
N LEU A 135 5.72 14.98 -2.72
CA LEU A 135 4.87 14.35 -3.73
C LEU A 135 3.56 15.11 -3.93
N LEU A 136 2.90 15.57 -2.86
CA LEU A 136 1.69 16.40 -2.98
C LEU A 136 1.97 17.67 -3.79
N GLU A 137 3.06 18.38 -3.52
CA GLU A 137 3.43 19.59 -4.27
C GLU A 137 3.72 19.29 -5.75
N LEU A 138 4.43 18.19 -6.02
CA LEU A 138 4.71 17.75 -7.38
C LEU A 138 3.42 17.46 -8.14
N LEU A 139 2.49 16.70 -7.55
CA LEU A 139 1.24 16.31 -8.18
C LEU A 139 0.32 17.50 -8.41
N THR A 140 0.11 18.33 -7.40
CA THR A 140 -0.77 19.50 -7.51
C THR A 140 -0.24 20.51 -8.54
N THR A 141 1.08 20.71 -8.60
CA THR A 141 1.71 21.56 -9.62
C THR A 141 1.58 20.97 -11.03
N ARG A 142 1.91 19.68 -11.18
CA ARG A 142 1.92 18.99 -12.49
C ARG A 142 0.54 18.96 -13.15
N PHE A 143 -0.52 18.73 -12.37
CA PHE A 143 -1.88 18.62 -12.86
C PHE A 143 -2.69 19.91 -12.72
N SER A 144 -2.08 20.99 -12.23
CA SER A 144 -2.75 22.28 -11.98
C SER A 144 -4.01 22.11 -11.12
N GLN A 145 -3.93 21.29 -10.09
CA GLN A 145 -4.98 21.02 -9.11
C GLN A 145 -4.50 21.41 -7.71
N ASP A 146 -5.39 22.01 -6.90
CA ASP A 146 -5.00 22.49 -5.57
C ASP A 146 -4.89 21.37 -4.54
N LYS A 147 -5.67 20.30 -4.71
CA LYS A 147 -5.83 19.23 -3.71
C LYS A 147 -5.89 17.85 -4.34
N VAL A 148 -5.62 16.84 -3.52
CA VAL A 148 -5.74 15.43 -3.86
C VAL A 148 -6.72 14.72 -2.91
N PHE A 149 -7.35 13.63 -3.36
CA PHE A 149 -7.93 12.63 -2.49
C PHE A 149 -6.81 11.69 -2.04
N LEU A 150 -6.80 11.35 -0.75
CA LEU A 150 -5.73 10.57 -0.14
C LEU A 150 -6.28 9.27 0.43
N VAL A 151 -5.77 8.13 -0.04
CA VAL A 151 -6.06 6.79 0.51
C VAL A 151 -4.81 6.27 1.21
N GLY A 152 -4.93 5.85 2.47
CA GLY A 152 -3.85 5.22 3.22
C GLY A 152 -4.23 3.83 3.69
N HIS A 153 -3.41 2.81 3.39
CA HIS A 153 -3.62 1.45 3.84
C HIS A 153 -2.52 1.00 4.81
N SER A 154 -2.92 0.41 5.96
CA SER A 154 -1.98 -0.18 6.92
C SER A 154 -0.88 0.82 7.33
N TRP A 155 0.41 0.56 7.09
CA TRP A 155 1.50 1.53 7.22
C TRP A 155 1.18 2.87 6.52
N GLY A 156 0.64 2.81 5.30
CA GLY A 156 0.24 4.01 4.55
C GLY A 156 -0.86 4.82 5.25
N SER A 157 -1.63 4.22 6.15
CA SER A 157 -2.63 4.93 6.93
C SER A 157 -2.02 5.80 8.04
N ILE A 158 -0.86 5.42 8.57
CA ILE A 158 -0.06 6.28 9.48
C ILE A 158 0.40 7.51 8.71
N LEU A 159 1.03 7.29 7.55
CA LEU A 159 1.48 8.39 6.68
C LEU A 159 0.31 9.30 6.28
N GLY A 160 -0.84 8.71 5.97
CA GLY A 160 -2.05 9.43 5.56
C GLY A 160 -2.57 10.39 6.64
N VAL A 161 -2.65 9.94 7.89
CA VAL A 161 -3.05 10.77 9.03
C VAL A 161 -2.05 11.90 9.28
N LEU A 162 -0.74 11.57 9.31
CA LEU A 162 0.32 12.56 9.55
C LEU A 162 0.44 13.56 8.40
N LEU A 163 0.24 13.13 7.16
CA LEU A 163 0.23 14.01 6.00
C LEU A 163 -1.00 14.91 6.00
N ALA A 164 -2.18 14.38 6.33
CA ALA A 164 -3.42 15.15 6.43
C ALA A 164 -3.35 16.20 7.56
N GLN A 165 -2.64 15.93 8.64
CA GLN A 165 -2.35 16.90 9.70
C GLN A 165 -1.37 17.98 9.23
N ARG A 166 -0.30 17.59 8.48
CA ARG A 166 0.78 18.49 8.04
C ARG A 166 0.36 19.38 6.87
N ARG A 167 -0.48 18.88 5.95
CA ARG A 167 -0.82 19.52 4.67
C ARG A 167 -2.34 19.51 4.38
N PRO A 168 -3.19 19.94 5.33
CA PRO A 168 -4.65 19.89 5.16
C PRO A 168 -5.13 20.71 3.95
N GLU A 169 -4.41 21.77 3.61
CA GLU A 169 -4.72 22.63 2.47
C GLU A 169 -4.55 21.95 1.10
N ARG A 170 -3.83 20.81 1.04
CA ARG A 170 -3.57 20.02 -0.17
C ARG A 170 -4.42 18.75 -0.28
N ILE A 171 -5.36 18.53 0.64
CA ILE A 171 -6.13 17.29 0.70
C ILE A 171 -7.63 17.60 0.68
N HIS A 172 -8.37 16.96 -0.24
CA HIS A 172 -9.83 17.03 -0.30
C HIS A 172 -10.49 16.22 0.81
N ALA A 173 -10.03 14.99 0.98
CA ALA A 173 -10.48 14.05 1.99
C ALA A 173 -9.40 12.99 2.24
N TYR A 174 -9.36 12.46 3.46
CA TYR A 174 -8.53 11.33 3.83
C TYR A 174 -9.40 10.08 3.99
N VAL A 175 -8.97 8.98 3.37
CA VAL A 175 -9.60 7.65 3.45
C VAL A 175 -8.60 6.67 4.05
N GLY A 176 -8.87 6.17 5.25
CA GLY A 176 -8.07 5.16 5.93
C GLY A 176 -8.69 3.76 5.78
N THR A 177 -7.86 2.78 5.43
CA THR A 177 -8.23 1.36 5.38
C THR A 177 -7.15 0.52 6.05
N GLY A 178 -7.53 -0.56 6.77
CA GLY A 178 -6.57 -1.22 7.65
C GLY A 178 -5.87 -0.20 8.57
N GLN A 179 -6.63 0.71 9.16
CA GLN A 179 -6.13 1.92 9.82
C GLN A 179 -5.36 1.58 11.10
N GLN A 180 -4.09 1.90 11.12
CA GLN A 180 -3.25 1.86 12.32
C GLN A 180 -3.52 3.08 13.21
N VAL A 181 -3.54 2.87 14.53
CA VAL A 181 -3.77 3.95 15.51
C VAL A 181 -2.74 3.95 16.63
N ASN A 182 -2.75 2.93 17.48
CA ASN A 182 -1.81 2.74 18.59
C ASN A 182 -1.11 1.40 18.42
N PHE A 183 0.20 1.42 18.26
CA PHE A 183 0.96 0.23 17.90
C PHE A 183 0.94 -0.85 19.00
N LEU A 184 1.10 -0.45 20.26
CA LEU A 184 1.11 -1.39 21.37
C LEU A 184 -0.28 -2.02 21.58
N GLU A 185 -1.33 -1.21 21.54
CA GLU A 185 -2.70 -1.71 21.66
C GLU A 185 -3.05 -2.64 20.52
N ASN A 186 -2.70 -2.24 19.29
CA ASN A 186 -2.91 -3.03 18.08
C ASN A 186 -2.27 -4.41 18.21
N ASP A 187 -0.97 -4.47 18.52
CA ASP A 187 -0.25 -5.74 18.64
C ASP A 187 -0.81 -6.60 19.78
N THR A 188 -1.23 -5.97 20.88
CA THR A 188 -1.80 -6.66 22.04
C THR A 188 -3.14 -7.33 21.67
N VAL A 189 -4.04 -6.58 21.02
CA VAL A 189 -5.34 -7.10 20.59
C VAL A 189 -5.16 -8.19 19.52
N SER A 190 -4.26 -7.98 18.54
CA SER A 190 -3.95 -8.97 17.52
C SER A 190 -3.38 -10.26 18.12
N HIS A 191 -2.51 -10.16 19.15
CA HIS A 191 -1.95 -11.33 19.83
C HIS A 191 -3.03 -12.12 20.59
N LEU A 192 -3.92 -11.44 21.32
CA LEU A 192 -5.03 -12.06 22.03
C LEU A 192 -5.98 -12.75 21.06
N ARG A 193 -6.33 -12.11 19.95
CA ARG A 193 -7.20 -12.68 18.91
C ARG A 193 -6.58 -13.91 18.25
N ALA A 194 -5.29 -13.83 17.91
CA ALA A 194 -4.57 -14.98 17.34
C ALA A 194 -4.54 -16.16 18.32
N TYR A 195 -4.38 -15.89 19.62
CA TYR A 195 -4.40 -16.92 20.65
C TYR A 195 -5.81 -17.55 20.82
N GLU A 196 -6.87 -16.72 20.91
CA GLU A 196 -8.26 -17.17 20.98
C GLU A 196 -8.65 -18.05 19.77
N LEU A 197 -8.27 -17.63 18.58
CA LEU A 197 -8.56 -18.40 17.36
C LEU A 197 -7.78 -19.71 17.32
N ALA A 198 -6.51 -19.70 17.70
CA ALA A 198 -5.69 -20.92 17.76
C ALA A 198 -6.26 -21.93 18.77
N MET A 199 -6.74 -21.47 19.92
CA MET A 199 -7.44 -22.33 20.91
C MET A 199 -8.76 -22.87 20.35
N ARG A 200 -9.57 -22.02 19.72
CA ARG A 200 -10.87 -22.40 19.15
C ARG A 200 -10.76 -23.49 18.08
N TYR A 201 -9.68 -23.47 17.29
CA TYR A 201 -9.45 -24.40 16.18
C TYR A 201 -8.46 -25.51 16.52
N ASP A 202 -8.10 -25.70 17.79
CA ASP A 202 -7.11 -26.68 18.27
C ASP A 202 -5.78 -26.63 17.51
N ASP A 203 -5.37 -25.39 17.08
CA ASP A 203 -4.13 -25.19 16.30
C ASP A 203 -2.90 -25.13 17.21
N ASN A 204 -2.44 -26.32 17.63
CA ASN A 204 -1.27 -26.45 18.50
C ASN A 204 0.02 -25.86 17.88
N GLN A 205 0.12 -25.81 16.55
CA GLN A 205 1.26 -25.19 15.87
C GLN A 205 1.24 -23.66 16.02
N ALA A 206 0.06 -23.04 15.87
CA ALA A 206 -0.09 -21.61 16.11
C ALA A 206 0.16 -21.24 17.58
N LEU A 207 -0.38 -22.03 18.52
CA LEU A 207 -0.13 -21.84 19.97
C LEU A 207 1.36 -21.91 20.31
N ALA A 208 2.08 -22.92 19.79
CA ALA A 208 3.52 -23.05 19.99
C ALA A 208 4.30 -21.84 19.42
N LYS A 209 3.91 -21.35 18.25
CA LYS A 209 4.51 -20.15 17.64
C LYS A 209 4.23 -18.89 18.47
N LEU A 210 2.98 -18.66 18.90
CA LEU A 210 2.61 -17.55 19.78
C LEU A 210 3.41 -17.58 21.08
N ALA A 211 3.52 -18.75 21.71
CA ALA A 211 4.36 -18.94 22.89
C ALA A 211 5.84 -18.58 22.64
N SER A 212 6.37 -18.93 21.46
CA SER A 212 7.76 -18.67 21.10
C SER A 212 8.07 -17.19 20.86
N ILE A 213 7.13 -16.43 20.32
CA ILE A 213 7.30 -14.97 20.11
C ILE A 213 6.98 -14.18 21.38
N GLY A 214 6.17 -14.73 22.29
CA GLY A 214 5.70 -14.06 23.52
C GLY A 214 4.70 -12.93 23.22
N PRO A 215 4.19 -12.27 24.27
CA PRO A 215 3.29 -11.13 24.12
C PRO A 215 4.07 -9.87 23.69
N PRO A 216 3.39 -8.88 23.04
CA PRO A 216 3.96 -7.55 22.80
C PRO A 216 4.20 -6.79 24.14
N PRO A 217 5.04 -5.72 24.16
CA PRO A 217 5.68 -5.11 23.01
C PRO A 217 6.89 -5.92 22.51
N TYR A 218 7.03 -5.99 21.18
CA TYR A 218 8.19 -6.65 20.60
C TYR A 218 9.37 -5.68 20.57
N THR A 219 10.48 -6.12 21.15
CA THR A 219 11.72 -5.34 21.24
C THR A 219 12.93 -6.20 20.88
N GLY A 220 14.08 -5.56 20.65
CA GLY A 220 15.34 -6.23 20.35
C GLY A 220 15.48 -6.63 18.87
N PRO A 221 16.56 -7.36 18.52
CA PRO A 221 16.92 -7.62 17.12
C PRO A 221 15.90 -8.49 16.36
N ASP A 222 15.09 -9.31 17.07
CA ASP A 222 14.10 -10.19 16.45
C ASP A 222 12.68 -9.57 16.39
N MET A 223 12.50 -8.30 16.75
CA MET A 223 11.19 -7.67 16.84
C MET A 223 10.40 -7.77 15.54
N ALA A 224 11.02 -7.45 14.40
CA ALA A 224 10.37 -7.50 13.09
C ALA A 224 9.89 -8.93 12.76
N LYS A 225 10.70 -9.95 13.07
CA LYS A 225 10.34 -11.35 12.88
C LYS A 225 9.17 -11.77 13.75
N ARG A 226 9.15 -11.33 15.02
CA ARG A 226 8.03 -11.61 15.95
C ARG A 226 6.75 -10.97 15.45
N TYR A 227 6.79 -9.70 15.06
CA TYR A 227 5.66 -8.99 14.48
C TYR A 227 5.12 -9.69 13.22
N MET A 228 5.98 -9.99 12.24
CA MET A 228 5.56 -10.70 11.02
C MET A 228 4.96 -12.08 11.32
N THR A 229 5.46 -12.77 12.36
CA THR A 229 4.88 -14.02 12.82
C THR A 229 3.49 -13.80 13.40
N LEU A 230 3.30 -12.76 14.24
CA LEU A 230 1.99 -12.39 14.78
C LEU A 230 0.99 -12.09 13.66
N MET A 231 1.36 -11.25 12.68
CA MET A 231 0.47 -10.89 11.56
C MET A 231 0.02 -12.11 10.76
N SER A 232 0.96 -13.02 10.50
CA SER A 232 0.66 -14.30 9.84
C SER A 232 -0.31 -15.17 10.63
N LEU A 233 -0.21 -15.20 11.97
CA LEU A 233 -1.08 -15.99 12.83
C LEU A 233 -2.45 -15.31 13.03
N ALA A 234 -2.50 -13.99 13.15
CA ALA A 234 -3.73 -13.21 13.26
C ALA A 234 -4.64 -13.41 12.04
N SER A 235 -4.06 -13.54 10.85
CA SER A 235 -4.81 -13.76 9.60
C SER A 235 -5.18 -15.22 9.35
N ARG A 236 -4.60 -16.18 10.09
CA ARG A 236 -4.65 -17.62 9.74
C ARG A 236 -6.04 -18.23 9.79
N HIS A 237 -6.87 -17.80 10.73
CA HIS A 237 -8.21 -18.34 10.97
C HIS A 237 -9.33 -17.32 10.73
N ALA A 238 -9.06 -16.33 9.90
CA ALA A 238 -10.03 -15.26 9.60
C ALA A 238 -11.28 -15.70 8.83
N GLY A 239 -11.50 -17.01 8.70
CA GLY A 239 -12.76 -17.59 8.20
C GLY A 239 -13.07 -17.35 6.72
N ARG A 240 -12.13 -16.80 5.94
CA ARG A 240 -12.35 -16.30 4.58
C ARG A 240 -11.60 -17.07 3.52
N ARG A 241 -12.11 -16.97 2.29
CA ARG A 241 -11.32 -17.31 1.13
C ARG A 241 -10.08 -16.40 1.07
N SER A 242 -8.90 -17.00 1.15
CA SER A 242 -7.64 -16.27 1.01
C SER A 242 -7.53 -15.65 -0.39
N ILE A 243 -7.33 -14.32 -0.46
CA ILE A 243 -7.02 -13.61 -1.71
C ILE A 243 -5.54 -13.64 -2.08
N VAL A 244 -4.69 -14.25 -1.25
CA VAL A 244 -3.24 -14.33 -1.50
C VAL A 244 -2.88 -14.89 -2.88
N PRO A 245 -3.53 -15.95 -3.40
CA PRO A 245 -3.23 -16.44 -4.74
C PRO A 245 -3.51 -15.40 -5.84
N GLU A 246 -4.58 -14.61 -5.70
CA GLU A 246 -4.93 -13.54 -6.63
C GLU A 246 -3.95 -12.37 -6.54
N LEU A 247 -3.55 -11.98 -5.32
CA LEU A 247 -2.52 -10.97 -5.09
C LEU A 247 -1.17 -11.38 -5.72
N LEU A 248 -0.72 -12.62 -5.52
CA LEU A 248 0.50 -13.13 -6.15
C LEU A 248 0.39 -13.18 -7.67
N SER A 249 -0.75 -13.63 -8.19
CA SER A 249 -1.01 -13.69 -9.64
C SER A 249 -0.96 -12.30 -10.26
N SER A 250 -1.53 -11.28 -9.61
CA SER A 250 -1.51 -9.89 -10.11
C SER A 250 -0.08 -9.33 -10.16
N ILE A 251 0.76 -9.59 -9.15
CA ILE A 251 2.18 -9.22 -9.15
C ILE A 251 2.91 -9.88 -10.33
N LEU A 252 2.71 -11.18 -10.54
CA LEU A 252 3.39 -11.91 -11.61
C LEU A 252 3.00 -11.40 -12.99
N LYS A 253 1.75 -10.98 -13.17
CA LYS A 253 1.19 -10.46 -14.44
C LYS A 253 1.43 -8.97 -14.65
N ALA A 254 1.77 -8.20 -13.61
CA ALA A 254 1.96 -6.76 -13.71
C ALA A 254 3.10 -6.41 -14.68
N PRO A 255 2.81 -5.73 -15.80
CA PRO A 255 3.84 -5.30 -16.75
C PRO A 255 4.67 -4.12 -16.21
N GLU A 256 4.17 -3.42 -15.21
CA GLU A 256 4.83 -2.30 -14.55
C GLU A 256 6.11 -2.74 -13.83
N TYR A 257 6.18 -4.00 -13.39
CA TYR A 257 7.32 -4.56 -12.69
C TYR A 257 8.16 -5.49 -13.56
N SER A 258 9.44 -5.18 -13.69
CA SER A 258 10.44 -6.10 -14.22
C SER A 258 10.63 -7.30 -13.28
N LEU A 259 11.35 -8.32 -13.72
CA LEU A 259 11.68 -9.46 -12.86
C LEU A 259 12.45 -9.00 -11.60
N ARG A 260 13.37 -8.04 -11.75
CA ARG A 260 14.11 -7.44 -10.64
C ARG A 260 13.17 -6.74 -9.66
N ASP A 261 12.21 -5.95 -10.15
CA ASP A 261 11.27 -5.21 -9.31
C ASP A 261 10.36 -6.18 -8.53
N LYS A 262 9.95 -7.29 -9.13
CA LYS A 262 9.20 -8.37 -8.45
C LYS A 262 9.99 -9.02 -7.32
N VAL A 263 11.30 -9.19 -7.48
CA VAL A 263 12.19 -9.63 -6.38
C VAL A 263 12.29 -8.53 -5.31
N HIS A 264 12.45 -7.28 -5.73
CA HIS A 264 12.55 -6.13 -4.82
C HIS A 264 11.27 -5.89 -4.01
N LEU A 265 10.08 -6.31 -4.47
CA LEU A 265 8.85 -6.31 -3.66
C LEU A 265 9.02 -7.07 -2.34
N PHE A 266 9.62 -8.25 -2.39
CA PHE A 266 9.89 -9.07 -1.20
C PHE A 266 11.09 -8.56 -0.40
N LEU A 267 12.15 -8.15 -1.10
CA LEU A 267 13.35 -7.62 -0.46
C LEU A 267 13.06 -6.27 0.22
N GLY A 268 12.24 -5.41 -0.38
CA GLY A 268 11.83 -4.12 0.18
C GLY A 268 11.19 -4.29 1.55
N LEU A 269 10.20 -5.16 1.65
CA LEU A 269 9.53 -5.46 2.91
C LEU A 269 10.51 -6.06 3.94
N ARG A 270 11.34 -7.03 3.54
CA ARG A 270 12.34 -7.68 4.40
C ARG A 270 13.36 -6.69 4.97
N ASP A 271 13.83 -5.75 4.16
CA ASP A 271 14.99 -4.92 4.48
C ASP A 271 14.60 -3.53 5.03
N THR A 272 13.42 -2.99 4.65
CA THR A 272 12.92 -1.69 5.14
C THR A 272 12.17 -1.84 6.47
N PHE A 273 11.32 -2.87 6.58
CA PHE A 273 10.47 -3.06 7.75
C PHE A 273 11.26 -3.08 9.07
N PRO A 274 12.37 -3.84 9.23
CA PRO A 274 13.13 -3.86 10.48
C PRO A 274 13.77 -2.54 10.86
N LEU A 275 13.97 -1.62 9.92
CA LEU A 275 14.58 -0.31 10.15
C LEU A 275 13.55 0.73 10.60
N VAL A 276 12.33 0.62 10.13
CA VAL A 276 11.25 1.58 10.39
C VAL A 276 10.35 1.14 11.56
N TYR A 277 10.03 -0.15 11.66
CA TYR A 277 9.13 -0.67 12.70
C TYR A 277 9.51 -0.25 14.14
N PRO A 278 10.81 -0.23 14.55
CA PRO A 278 11.18 0.21 15.89
C PRO A 278 10.75 1.63 16.23
N GLN A 279 10.62 2.50 15.24
CA GLN A 279 10.24 3.89 15.40
C GLN A 279 8.74 4.05 15.72
N LEU A 280 7.95 3.00 15.48
CA LEU A 280 6.51 2.99 15.68
C LEU A 280 6.08 2.54 17.07
N ALA A 281 7.02 2.06 17.90
CA ALA A 281 6.72 1.52 19.23
C ALA A 281 6.02 2.51 20.18
N GLY A 282 6.28 3.82 20.00
CA GLY A 282 5.63 4.90 20.74
C GLY A 282 4.50 5.62 19.98
N LEU A 283 4.09 5.08 18.83
CA LEU A 283 3.06 5.72 18.02
C LEU A 283 1.67 5.50 18.65
N ASP A 284 1.01 6.63 18.92
CA ASP A 284 -0.38 6.71 19.35
C ASP A 284 -1.04 7.88 18.62
N LEU A 285 -1.67 7.59 17.49
CA LEU A 285 -2.33 8.63 16.68
C LEU A 285 -3.55 9.23 17.39
N ALA A 286 -4.21 8.49 18.28
CA ALA A 286 -5.33 9.03 19.04
C ALA A 286 -4.89 10.15 19.98
N ALA A 287 -3.71 10.02 20.58
CA ALA A 287 -3.13 11.05 21.45
C ALA A 287 -2.39 12.14 20.65
N GLN A 288 -1.69 11.76 19.56
CA GLN A 288 -0.82 12.68 18.81
C GLN A 288 -1.57 13.51 17.77
N VAL A 289 -2.65 12.97 17.20
CA VAL A 289 -3.47 13.60 16.15
C VAL A 289 -4.95 13.50 16.52
N PRO A 290 -5.40 14.17 17.59
CA PRO A 290 -6.80 14.16 18.01
C PRO A 290 -7.72 14.92 17.05
N ARG A 291 -7.16 15.71 16.12
CA ARG A 291 -7.91 16.53 15.17
C ARG A 291 -7.27 16.50 13.78
N LEU A 292 -8.13 16.44 12.75
CA LEU A 292 -7.79 16.70 11.35
C LEU A 292 -8.69 17.82 10.79
N GLU A 293 -8.14 18.63 9.87
CA GLU A 293 -8.87 19.73 9.24
C GLU A 293 -9.49 19.33 7.88
N VAL A 294 -9.46 18.04 7.56
CA VAL A 294 -10.02 17.48 6.33
C VAL A 294 -11.12 16.47 6.66
N PRO A 295 -12.07 16.22 5.76
CA PRO A 295 -13.01 15.10 5.88
C PRO A 295 -12.29 13.77 6.03
N VAL A 296 -12.77 12.91 6.93
CA VAL A 296 -12.16 11.61 7.23
C VAL A 296 -13.15 10.47 6.99
N TRP A 297 -12.68 9.48 6.25
CA TRP A 297 -13.41 8.26 5.96
C TRP A 297 -12.60 7.06 6.44
N PHE A 298 -13.18 6.18 7.27
CA PHE A 298 -12.57 4.90 7.56
C PHE A 298 -13.39 3.78 6.93
N LEU A 299 -12.72 3.03 6.05
CA LEU A 299 -13.28 1.88 5.33
C LEU A 299 -12.66 0.62 5.94
N LEU A 300 -13.36 0.01 6.91
CA LEU A 300 -12.78 -1.00 7.79
C LEU A 300 -13.38 -2.39 7.53
N GLY A 301 -12.50 -3.38 7.40
CA GLY A 301 -12.90 -4.78 7.34
C GLY A 301 -13.37 -5.29 8.70
N ARG A 302 -14.50 -6.01 8.73
CA ARG A 302 -15.09 -6.53 9.96
C ARG A 302 -14.19 -7.54 10.69
N GLU A 303 -13.39 -8.26 9.92
CA GLU A 303 -12.49 -9.29 10.44
C GLU A 303 -11.01 -8.92 10.24
N ASP A 304 -10.67 -7.64 10.37
CA ASP A 304 -9.28 -7.21 10.42
C ASP A 304 -8.68 -7.54 11.80
N TYR A 305 -7.89 -8.59 11.83
CA TYR A 305 -7.14 -9.01 13.02
C TYR A 305 -5.66 -8.62 12.93
N VAL A 306 -5.25 -7.97 11.85
CA VAL A 306 -3.90 -7.40 11.65
C VAL A 306 -3.83 -6.01 12.26
N THR A 307 -4.83 -5.16 11.93
CA THR A 307 -5.05 -3.85 12.54
C THR A 307 -6.50 -3.83 13.06
N PRO A 308 -6.74 -4.29 14.30
CA PRO A 308 -8.09 -4.50 14.82
C PRO A 308 -8.99 -3.28 14.61
N SER A 309 -10.03 -3.46 13.79
CA SER A 309 -10.86 -2.36 13.28
C SER A 309 -11.61 -1.60 14.37
N GLU A 310 -11.85 -2.22 15.54
CA GLU A 310 -12.45 -1.57 16.70
C GLU A 310 -11.59 -0.44 17.27
N ILE A 311 -10.26 -0.53 17.16
CA ILE A 311 -9.34 0.53 17.60
C ILE A 311 -9.46 1.73 16.67
N ALA A 312 -9.49 1.48 15.36
CA ALA A 312 -9.67 2.52 14.36
C ALA A 312 -11.07 3.19 14.45
N ALA A 313 -12.12 2.40 14.64
CA ALA A 313 -13.49 2.91 14.80
C ALA A 313 -13.59 3.84 16.02
N ARG A 314 -13.00 3.45 17.16
CA ARG A 314 -12.95 4.27 18.37
C ARG A 314 -12.13 5.57 18.15
N TYR A 315 -11.01 5.50 17.44
CA TYR A 315 -10.24 6.69 17.08
C TYR A 315 -11.07 7.65 16.22
N LEU A 316 -11.77 7.16 15.19
CA LEU A 316 -12.64 8.00 14.37
C LEU A 316 -13.77 8.65 15.20
N GLU A 317 -14.35 7.92 16.15
CA GLU A 317 -15.36 8.46 17.04
C GLU A 317 -14.84 9.63 17.87
N GLN A 318 -13.64 9.50 18.44
CA GLN A 318 -13.01 10.46 19.33
C GLN A 318 -12.38 11.65 18.61
N MET A 319 -11.89 11.47 17.36
CA MET A 319 -11.20 12.52 16.62
C MET A 319 -12.15 13.66 16.26
N GLU A 320 -11.61 14.89 16.18
CA GLU A 320 -12.28 16.04 15.61
C GLU A 320 -11.94 16.16 14.11
N ALA A 321 -12.98 16.29 13.27
CA ALA A 321 -12.80 16.53 11.84
C ALA A 321 -14.05 17.24 11.26
N PRO A 322 -13.94 17.94 10.11
CA PRO A 322 -15.05 18.61 9.46
C PRO A 322 -16.23 17.69 9.10
N SER A 323 -15.94 16.44 8.78
CA SER A 323 -16.90 15.33 8.69
C SER A 323 -16.19 14.01 8.91
N LYS A 324 -16.91 13.04 9.46
CA LYS A 324 -16.39 11.70 9.77
C LYS A 324 -17.37 10.65 9.25
N THR A 325 -16.86 9.65 8.55
CA THR A 325 -17.67 8.56 8.01
C THR A 325 -16.98 7.23 8.26
N LEU A 326 -17.73 6.28 8.83
CA LEU A 326 -17.30 4.91 9.02
C LEU A 326 -18.13 3.99 8.12
N ILE A 327 -17.43 3.21 7.28
CA ILE A 327 -18.09 2.19 6.44
C ILE A 327 -17.46 0.83 6.75
N TRP A 328 -18.31 -0.10 7.18
CA TRP A 328 -17.90 -1.46 7.42
C TRP A 328 -17.93 -2.30 6.14
N PHE A 329 -16.90 -3.06 5.94
CA PHE A 329 -16.77 -4.08 4.91
C PHE A 329 -16.97 -5.43 5.59
N GLU A 330 -18.18 -5.96 5.48
CA GLU A 330 -18.65 -7.10 6.29
C GLU A 330 -17.94 -8.40 5.93
N HIS A 331 -17.42 -8.48 4.70
CA HIS A 331 -16.72 -9.65 4.19
C HIS A 331 -15.22 -9.42 4.02
N SER A 332 -14.65 -8.37 4.61
CA SER A 332 -13.24 -8.02 4.48
C SER A 332 -12.48 -8.07 5.80
N GLY A 333 -11.21 -8.44 5.72
CA GLY A 333 -10.21 -8.31 6.75
C GLY A 333 -9.37 -7.06 6.58
N HIS A 334 -8.06 -7.27 6.51
CA HIS A 334 -7.06 -6.20 6.47
C HIS A 334 -7.06 -5.39 5.18
N THR A 335 -7.57 -5.96 4.07
CA THR A 335 -7.45 -5.36 2.73
C THR A 335 -8.81 -5.16 2.04
N PRO A 336 -9.77 -4.40 2.63
CA PRO A 336 -11.10 -4.26 2.05
C PRO A 336 -11.09 -3.70 0.63
N GLN A 337 -10.10 -2.89 0.25
CA GLN A 337 -9.90 -2.37 -1.10
C GLN A 337 -9.64 -3.48 -2.14
N PHE A 338 -9.18 -4.67 -1.72
CA PHE A 338 -8.91 -5.82 -2.59
C PHE A 338 -9.84 -7.00 -2.34
N GLU A 339 -10.46 -7.08 -1.16
CA GLU A 339 -11.37 -8.16 -0.80
C GLU A 339 -12.82 -7.87 -1.24
N GLU A 340 -13.25 -6.61 -1.23
CA GLU A 340 -14.54 -6.13 -1.74
C GLU A 340 -14.33 -4.92 -2.69
N PRO A 341 -13.58 -5.08 -3.81
CA PRO A 341 -13.12 -3.95 -4.63
C PRO A 341 -14.28 -3.16 -5.25
N GLU A 342 -15.37 -3.80 -5.66
CA GLU A 342 -16.53 -3.11 -6.25
C GLU A 342 -17.20 -2.17 -5.23
N LYS A 343 -17.28 -2.58 -3.96
CA LYS A 343 -17.82 -1.74 -2.90
C LYS A 343 -16.87 -0.59 -2.58
N PHE A 344 -15.57 -0.87 -2.52
CA PHE A 344 -14.55 0.14 -2.26
C PHE A 344 -14.54 1.21 -3.35
N ASN A 345 -14.49 0.82 -4.63
CA ASN A 345 -14.51 1.73 -5.77
C ASN A 345 -15.78 2.60 -5.77
N ARG A 346 -16.95 1.97 -5.58
CA ARG A 346 -18.22 2.69 -5.52
C ARG A 346 -18.27 3.74 -4.39
N VAL A 347 -17.71 3.44 -3.21
CA VAL A 347 -17.64 4.41 -2.11
C VAL A 347 -16.76 5.60 -2.51
N LEU A 348 -15.59 5.37 -3.10
CA LEU A 348 -14.72 6.46 -3.54
C LEU A 348 -15.38 7.33 -4.62
N ILE A 349 -15.99 6.72 -5.62
CA ILE A 349 -16.59 7.41 -6.76
C ILE A 349 -17.87 8.17 -6.32
N GLN A 350 -18.81 7.48 -5.65
CA GLN A 350 -20.15 8.02 -5.42
C GLN A 350 -20.27 8.86 -4.15
N GLN A 351 -19.40 8.67 -3.17
CA GLN A 351 -19.53 9.31 -1.88
C GLN A 351 -18.37 10.25 -1.57
N VAL A 352 -17.13 9.79 -1.70
CA VAL A 352 -15.95 10.60 -1.34
C VAL A 352 -15.73 11.72 -2.36
N GLN A 353 -15.79 11.42 -3.66
CA GLN A 353 -15.65 12.42 -4.71
C GLN A 353 -16.82 13.43 -4.70
N ALA A 354 -18.05 12.97 -4.67
CA ALA A 354 -19.25 13.81 -4.69
C ALA A 354 -19.31 14.80 -3.52
N MET A 355 -18.82 14.40 -2.33
CA MET A 355 -18.75 15.31 -1.18
C MET A 355 -17.84 16.51 -1.42
N ALA A 356 -16.72 16.34 -2.13
CA ALA A 356 -15.79 17.42 -2.43
C ALA A 356 -16.36 18.40 -3.49
N GLU A 357 -17.09 17.89 -4.47
CA GLU A 357 -17.77 18.69 -5.50
C GLU A 357 -18.84 19.60 -4.88
N THR A 358 -19.69 19.06 -4.00
CA THR A 358 -20.73 19.84 -3.29
C THR A 358 -20.14 20.96 -2.43
N ARG A 359 -18.99 20.74 -1.78
CA ARG A 359 -18.31 21.78 -0.98
C ARG A 359 -17.72 22.90 -1.83
N SER A 360 -17.21 22.58 -3.02
CA SER A 360 -16.67 23.58 -3.95
C SER A 360 -17.77 24.51 -4.48
N GLU A 361 -18.96 24.00 -4.73
CA GLU A 361 -20.13 24.78 -5.15
C GLU A 361 -20.63 25.74 -4.06
N VAL A 362 -20.65 25.29 -2.80
CA VAL A 362 -21.10 26.11 -1.65
C VAL A 362 -20.13 27.25 -1.33
N LEU A 363 -18.84 27.11 -1.64
CA LEU A 363 -17.82 28.16 -1.43
C LEU A 363 -17.77 29.22 -2.55
N LEU A 364 -18.44 28.97 -3.67
CA LEU A 364 -18.53 29.91 -4.82
C LEU A 364 -19.79 30.79 -4.79
N HIS A 365 -20.66 30.61 -3.81
CA HIS A 365 -21.88 31.39 -3.53
C HIS A 365 -21.79 32.07 -2.17
#